data_b4638c43d6a62586be7a3bdf4f9b77ba
#
_entry.id   b4638c43d6a62586be7a3bdf4f9b77ba
#
_cell.length_a   1.000
_cell.length_b   1.000
_cell.length_c   1.000
_cell.angle_alpha   90.00
_cell.angle_beta   90.00
_cell.angle_gamma   90.00
#
_symmetry.space_group_name_H-M   'P 1'
#
loop_
_entity.id
_entity.type
_entity.pdbx_description
1 polymer ?
#
loop_
_entity_poly.entity_id
_entity_poly.type
_entity_poly.pdbx_seq_one_letter_code
_entity_poly.pdbx_strand_id
1 'polypeptide(L)'
;PEHPDADYPFKHLAGCGVAFKLACALLEEVPLDFLDLVAIGTIADMVSLTDENRILVKYGLGVLRQTQRIGLQEMLKLATIAPQDVNEETVGFQIAPRLNALGRLDDPNPAVELLTGFDDEEALEIALMIQAKNEERKEIVQAIYDEAKAMVDPSLPVQILAKEGWNPGVLGIVAGRLLEEFHQPIIVLTIDQGKAKGSARSPESVHIFEALDPHRDLFIAFGGHAGAAGMTLEVENLPRLTEIFSDYIREKGIDLTAKSTLFVDEELDL
;
A
#
# COMPACT_ATOMS: atom_id res chain seq x y z
N PRO A 1 -9.00 -1.32 -16.43
CA PRO A 1 -9.13 -0.04 -17.16
C PRO A 1 -7.81 0.48 -17.72
N GLU A 2 -6.68 0.26 -17.02
CA GLU A 2 -5.36 0.76 -17.43
C GLU A 2 -4.72 0.00 -18.61
N HIS A 3 -5.32 -1.10 -19.07
CA HIS A 3 -4.83 -1.81 -20.23
C HIS A 3 -4.82 -0.88 -21.46
N PRO A 4 -3.73 -0.83 -22.26
CA PRO A 4 -3.64 0.09 -23.40
C PRO A 4 -4.79 0.00 -24.40
N ASP A 5 -5.30 -1.21 -24.62
CA ASP A 5 -6.39 -1.49 -25.58
C ASP A 5 -7.79 -1.40 -24.96
N ALA A 6 -7.92 -0.96 -23.70
CA ALA A 6 -9.24 -0.84 -23.07
C ALA A 6 -9.92 0.46 -23.50
N ASP A 7 -11.19 0.36 -23.95
CA ASP A 7 -12.01 1.51 -24.37
C ASP A 7 -12.71 2.21 -23.20
N TYR A 8 -12.55 1.71 -21.97
CA TYR A 8 -13.21 2.29 -20.81
C TYR A 8 -12.71 3.73 -20.55
N PRO A 9 -13.59 4.73 -20.47
CA PRO A 9 -13.21 6.14 -20.48
C PRO A 9 -12.42 6.55 -19.24
N PHE A 10 -12.74 6.00 -18.05
CA PHE A 10 -12.04 6.29 -16.81
C PHE A 10 -11.01 5.20 -16.48
N LYS A 11 -9.73 5.52 -16.60
CA LYS A 11 -8.62 4.55 -16.48
C LYS A 11 -8.21 4.24 -15.04
N HIS A 12 -8.54 5.10 -14.09
CA HIS A 12 -8.03 5.08 -12.72
C HIS A 12 -8.93 4.40 -11.70
N LEU A 13 -9.82 3.50 -12.13
CA LEU A 13 -10.60 2.69 -11.18
C LEU A 13 -9.67 1.76 -10.39
N ALA A 14 -9.85 1.74 -9.06
CA ALA A 14 -9.29 0.68 -8.22
C ALA A 14 -9.81 -0.70 -8.64
N GLY A 15 -9.11 -1.78 -8.30
CA GLY A 15 -9.51 -3.14 -8.63
C GLY A 15 -10.93 -3.49 -8.14
N CYS A 16 -11.31 -3.04 -6.92
CA CYS A 16 -12.66 -3.19 -6.39
C CYS A 16 -13.71 -2.42 -7.20
N GLY A 17 -13.36 -1.25 -7.74
CA GLY A 17 -14.21 -0.48 -8.66
C GLY A 17 -14.47 -1.23 -9.97
N VAL A 18 -13.45 -1.89 -10.52
CA VAL A 18 -13.60 -2.76 -11.70
C VAL A 18 -14.52 -3.94 -11.39
N ALA A 19 -14.31 -4.61 -10.26
CA ALA A 19 -15.16 -5.71 -9.80
C ALA A 19 -16.63 -5.26 -9.62
N PHE A 20 -16.86 -4.06 -9.08
CA PHE A 20 -18.18 -3.47 -8.95
C PHE A 20 -18.86 -3.23 -10.31
N LYS A 21 -18.12 -2.70 -11.29
CA LYS A 21 -18.66 -2.53 -12.66
C LYS A 21 -19.04 -3.86 -13.30
N LEU A 22 -18.23 -4.90 -13.06
CA LEU A 22 -18.59 -6.24 -13.51
C LEU A 22 -19.85 -6.76 -12.82
N ALA A 23 -19.99 -6.55 -11.51
CA ALA A 23 -21.19 -6.91 -10.76
C ALA A 23 -22.43 -6.18 -11.30
N CYS A 24 -22.34 -4.87 -11.59
CA CYS A 24 -23.43 -4.13 -12.22
C CYS A 24 -23.85 -4.75 -13.57
N ALA A 25 -22.88 -5.17 -14.38
CA ALA A 25 -23.18 -5.77 -15.68
C ALA A 25 -23.81 -7.16 -15.57
N LEU A 26 -23.36 -7.97 -14.59
CA LEU A 26 -23.91 -9.33 -14.38
C LEU A 26 -25.29 -9.33 -13.73
N LEU A 27 -25.56 -8.37 -12.86
CA LEU A 27 -26.84 -8.24 -12.16
C LEU A 27 -27.86 -7.41 -12.94
N GLU A 28 -27.44 -6.73 -14.03
CA GLU A 28 -28.22 -5.77 -14.79
C GLU A 28 -28.84 -4.63 -13.95
N GLU A 29 -28.19 -4.34 -12.80
CA GLU A 29 -28.56 -3.27 -11.87
C GLU A 29 -27.32 -2.72 -11.13
N VAL A 30 -27.51 -1.62 -10.40
CA VAL A 30 -26.45 -1.05 -9.53
C VAL A 30 -26.61 -1.62 -8.12
N PRO A 31 -25.79 -2.58 -7.70
CA PRO A 31 -25.89 -3.19 -6.36
C PRO A 31 -25.36 -2.24 -5.28
N LEU A 32 -26.21 -1.34 -4.80
CA LEU A 32 -25.86 -0.28 -3.86
C LEU A 32 -25.25 -0.81 -2.56
N ASP A 33 -25.64 -2.01 -2.12
CA ASP A 33 -25.15 -2.66 -0.91
C ASP A 33 -23.67 -3.05 -0.97
N PHE A 34 -23.03 -2.99 -2.16
CA PHE A 34 -21.59 -3.23 -2.29
C PHE A 34 -20.76 -1.95 -2.27
N LEU A 35 -21.40 -0.78 -2.25
CA LEU A 35 -20.68 0.49 -2.30
C LEU A 35 -19.82 0.73 -1.06
N ASP A 36 -20.17 0.17 0.10
CA ASP A 36 -19.33 0.22 1.30
C ASP A 36 -17.98 -0.46 1.06
N LEU A 37 -17.96 -1.65 0.47
CA LEU A 37 -16.74 -2.39 0.13
C LEU A 37 -15.93 -1.67 -0.96
N VAL A 38 -16.62 -1.09 -1.95
CA VAL A 38 -15.97 -0.31 -3.01
C VAL A 38 -15.29 0.93 -2.46
N ALA A 39 -15.94 1.65 -1.53
CA ALA A 39 -15.34 2.81 -0.87
C ALA A 39 -14.09 2.42 -0.06
N ILE A 40 -14.19 1.36 0.74
CA ILE A 40 -13.04 0.85 1.52
C ILE A 40 -11.88 0.52 0.59
N GLY A 41 -12.12 -0.28 -0.45
CA GLY A 41 -11.06 -0.72 -1.36
C GLY A 41 -10.46 0.43 -2.18
N THR A 42 -11.29 1.37 -2.67
CA THR A 42 -10.83 2.52 -3.46
C THR A 42 -9.95 3.45 -2.63
N ILE A 43 -10.35 3.74 -1.37
CA ILE A 43 -9.56 4.56 -0.45
C ILE A 43 -8.26 3.83 -0.07
N ALA A 44 -8.35 2.53 0.24
CA ALA A 44 -7.20 1.73 0.66
C ALA A 44 -6.13 1.58 -0.44
N ASP A 45 -6.52 1.62 -1.71
CA ASP A 45 -5.64 1.53 -2.88
C ASP A 45 -4.93 2.87 -3.20
N MET A 46 -5.33 3.96 -2.54
CA MET A 46 -4.73 5.30 -2.70
C MET A 46 -4.83 5.86 -4.12
N VAL A 47 -5.78 5.40 -4.92
CA VAL A 47 -6.06 5.96 -6.25
C VAL A 47 -6.67 7.36 -6.15
N SER A 48 -6.50 8.16 -7.21
CA SER A 48 -7.07 9.51 -7.26
C SER A 48 -8.59 9.49 -7.07
N LEU A 49 -9.10 10.26 -6.11
CA LEU A 49 -10.52 10.41 -5.81
C LEU A 49 -11.17 11.47 -6.72
N THR A 50 -11.00 11.29 -8.04
CA THR A 50 -11.62 12.10 -9.09
C THR A 50 -12.67 11.30 -9.84
N ASP A 51 -13.51 11.95 -10.64
CA ASP A 51 -14.52 11.33 -11.51
C ASP A 51 -15.30 10.19 -10.83
N GLU A 52 -15.27 8.99 -11.41
CA GLU A 52 -16.01 7.83 -10.91
C GLU A 52 -15.55 7.39 -9.50
N ASN A 53 -14.25 7.43 -9.21
CA ASN A 53 -13.75 7.11 -7.88
C ASN A 53 -14.36 8.02 -6.82
N ARG A 54 -14.44 9.34 -7.09
CA ARG A 54 -15.07 10.30 -6.19
C ARG A 54 -16.54 9.97 -5.94
N ILE A 55 -17.25 9.61 -6.99
CA ILE A 55 -18.68 9.26 -6.89
C ILE A 55 -18.85 7.98 -6.06
N LEU A 56 -18.10 6.93 -6.38
CA LEU A 56 -18.14 5.65 -5.69
C LEU A 56 -17.80 5.80 -4.20
N VAL A 57 -16.75 6.54 -3.87
CA VAL A 57 -16.34 6.78 -2.49
C VAL A 57 -17.37 7.63 -1.74
N LYS A 58 -17.87 8.73 -2.34
CA LYS A 58 -18.87 9.60 -1.70
C LYS A 58 -20.12 8.85 -1.30
N TYR A 59 -20.68 8.06 -2.23
CA TYR A 59 -21.90 7.27 -1.94
C TYR A 59 -21.58 6.06 -1.06
N GLY A 60 -20.44 5.41 -1.27
CA GLY A 60 -20.01 4.27 -0.48
C GLY A 60 -19.75 4.59 0.99
N LEU A 61 -19.18 5.76 1.31
CA LEU A 61 -19.08 6.24 2.69
C LEU A 61 -20.46 6.45 3.33
N GLY A 62 -21.45 6.91 2.54
CA GLY A 62 -22.84 7.00 3.00
C GLY A 62 -23.42 5.65 3.36
N VAL A 63 -23.17 4.62 2.54
CA VAL A 63 -23.58 3.23 2.82
C VAL A 63 -22.80 2.67 4.02
N LEU A 64 -21.48 2.90 4.09
CA LEU A 64 -20.62 2.41 5.17
C LEU A 64 -21.05 2.95 6.53
N ARG A 65 -21.47 4.21 6.63
CA ARG A 65 -22.02 4.81 7.87
C ARG A 65 -23.30 4.13 8.34
N GLN A 66 -23.99 3.41 7.49
CA GLN A 66 -25.25 2.72 7.76
C GLN A 66 -25.13 1.21 7.47
N THR A 67 -23.88 0.70 7.40
CA THR A 67 -23.61 -0.70 7.00
C THR A 67 -24.37 -1.68 7.90
N GLN A 68 -24.96 -2.67 7.27
CA GLN A 68 -25.59 -3.81 7.96
C GLN A 68 -24.65 -5.03 8.00
N ARG A 69 -23.42 -4.88 7.49
CA ARG A 69 -22.41 -5.95 7.58
C ARG A 69 -21.92 -6.06 9.01
N ILE A 70 -22.23 -7.19 9.64
CA ILE A 70 -21.90 -7.48 11.03
C ILE A 70 -20.40 -7.30 11.28
N GLY A 71 -19.57 -7.84 10.41
CA GLY A 71 -18.11 -7.75 10.55
C GLY A 71 -17.58 -6.31 10.50
N LEU A 72 -18.14 -5.44 9.66
CA LEU A 72 -17.76 -4.02 9.65
C LEU A 72 -18.23 -3.31 10.93
N GLN A 73 -19.40 -3.65 11.43
CA GLN A 73 -19.89 -3.10 12.71
C GLN A 73 -18.99 -3.48 13.87
N GLU A 74 -18.55 -4.75 13.95
CA GLU A 74 -17.61 -5.22 14.97
C GLU A 74 -16.24 -4.53 14.84
N MET A 75 -15.72 -4.37 13.62
CA MET A 75 -14.48 -3.63 13.40
C MET A 75 -14.57 -2.16 13.85
N LEU A 76 -15.67 -1.48 13.55
CA LEU A 76 -15.89 -0.09 13.97
C LEU A 76 -15.95 0.01 15.49
N LYS A 77 -16.64 -0.93 16.17
CA LYS A 77 -16.71 -0.99 17.64
C LYS A 77 -15.31 -1.17 18.25
N LEU A 78 -14.53 -2.16 17.77
CA LEU A 78 -13.17 -2.43 18.25
C LEU A 78 -12.21 -1.26 17.99
N ALA A 79 -12.41 -0.55 16.89
CA ALA A 79 -11.64 0.64 16.55
C ALA A 79 -12.10 1.90 17.33
N THR A 80 -13.18 1.80 18.10
CA THR A 80 -13.81 2.93 18.81
C THR A 80 -14.24 4.06 17.86
N ILE A 81 -14.78 3.68 16.70
CA ILE A 81 -15.24 4.59 15.65
C ILE A 81 -16.78 4.62 15.66
N ALA A 82 -17.36 5.78 15.86
CA ALA A 82 -18.80 5.92 15.69
C ALA A 82 -19.15 5.92 14.19
N PRO A 83 -20.17 5.16 13.74
CA PRO A 83 -20.48 5.02 12.32
C PRO A 83 -20.66 6.34 11.57
N GLN A 84 -21.25 7.37 12.23
CA GLN A 84 -21.45 8.70 11.62
C GLN A 84 -20.15 9.46 11.38
N ASP A 85 -19.05 9.11 12.07
CA ASP A 85 -17.75 9.78 11.99
C ASP A 85 -16.83 9.13 10.93
N VAL A 86 -17.31 8.06 10.27
CA VAL A 86 -16.53 7.37 9.22
C VAL A 86 -16.35 8.30 8.03
N ASN A 87 -15.11 8.51 7.65
CA ASN A 87 -14.67 9.33 6.52
C ASN A 87 -13.48 8.67 5.82
N GLU A 88 -12.91 9.32 4.83
CA GLU A 88 -11.78 8.81 4.05
C GLU A 88 -10.55 8.52 4.94
N GLU A 89 -10.25 9.40 5.89
CA GLU A 89 -9.15 9.25 6.82
C GLU A 89 -9.36 8.03 7.75
N THR A 90 -10.58 7.87 8.26
CA THR A 90 -10.96 6.70 9.08
C THR A 90 -10.76 5.40 8.31
N VAL A 91 -11.19 5.35 7.05
CA VAL A 91 -11.00 4.18 6.20
C VAL A 91 -9.51 3.95 5.92
N GLY A 92 -8.78 4.96 5.46
CA GLY A 92 -7.38 4.84 5.05
C GLY A 92 -6.43 4.48 6.19
N PHE A 93 -6.65 5.01 7.39
CA PHE A 93 -5.71 4.87 8.50
C PHE A 93 -6.19 3.94 9.62
N GLN A 94 -7.46 3.60 9.68
CA GLN A 94 -7.99 2.75 10.76
C GLN A 94 -8.63 1.45 10.26
N ILE A 95 -9.48 1.46 9.22
CA ILE A 95 -10.16 0.27 8.73
C ILE A 95 -9.23 -0.54 7.80
N ALA A 96 -8.74 0.07 6.72
CA ALA A 96 -7.94 -0.62 5.72
C ALA A 96 -6.64 -1.24 6.28
N PRO A 97 -5.87 -0.58 7.18
CA PRO A 97 -4.68 -1.19 7.77
C PRO A 97 -4.96 -2.45 8.60
N ARG A 98 -6.14 -2.53 9.24
CA ARG A 98 -6.58 -3.74 9.97
C ARG A 98 -6.84 -4.88 9.02
N LEU A 99 -7.67 -4.69 8.01
CA LEU A 99 -7.96 -5.70 6.98
C LEU A 99 -6.67 -6.18 6.28
N ASN A 100 -5.79 -5.24 5.92
CA ASN A 100 -4.53 -5.53 5.24
C ASN A 100 -3.50 -6.25 6.13
N ALA A 101 -3.64 -6.23 7.46
CA ALA A 101 -2.69 -6.87 8.37
C ALA A 101 -2.62 -8.38 8.17
N LEU A 102 -3.76 -9.03 7.91
CA LEU A 102 -3.81 -10.46 7.61
C LEU A 102 -2.99 -10.81 6.37
N GLY A 103 -3.27 -10.19 5.23
CA GLY A 103 -2.56 -10.49 3.98
C GLY A 103 -1.05 -10.16 4.00
N ARG A 104 -0.58 -9.44 5.04
CA ARG A 104 0.86 -9.16 5.24
C ARG A 104 1.54 -10.19 6.13
N LEU A 105 0.85 -10.74 7.11
CA LEU A 105 1.43 -11.61 8.14
C LEU A 105 0.93 -13.03 8.05
N ASP A 106 -0.24 -13.26 7.45
CA ASP A 106 -0.94 -14.53 7.46
C ASP A 106 -1.88 -14.68 6.24
N ASP A 107 -2.85 -15.59 6.32
CA ASP A 107 -3.89 -15.79 5.32
C ASP A 107 -4.90 -14.64 5.31
N PRO A 108 -5.21 -14.01 4.15
CA PRO A 108 -6.21 -12.95 4.04
C PRO A 108 -7.66 -13.43 4.05
N ASN A 109 -7.94 -14.73 3.90
CA ASN A 109 -9.29 -15.25 3.77
C ASN A 109 -10.24 -14.86 4.93
N PRO A 110 -9.82 -14.87 6.20
CA PRO A 110 -10.70 -14.42 7.28
C PRO A 110 -11.18 -12.97 7.14
N ALA A 111 -10.42 -12.10 6.45
CA ALA A 111 -10.92 -10.75 6.17
C ALA A 111 -12.08 -10.76 5.17
N VAL A 112 -12.08 -11.70 4.21
CA VAL A 112 -13.21 -11.88 3.29
C VAL A 112 -14.42 -12.43 4.04
N GLU A 113 -14.21 -13.43 4.90
CA GLU A 113 -15.26 -14.01 5.75
C GLU A 113 -15.90 -12.95 6.64
N LEU A 114 -15.09 -12.09 7.29
CA LEU A 114 -15.61 -10.96 8.07
C LEU A 114 -16.52 -10.03 7.26
N LEU A 115 -16.14 -9.73 6.01
CA LEU A 115 -16.87 -8.79 5.17
C LEU A 115 -18.13 -9.39 4.53
N THR A 116 -18.24 -10.73 4.49
CA THR A 116 -19.32 -11.44 3.81
C THR A 116 -20.16 -12.34 4.72
N GLY A 117 -19.71 -12.60 5.94
CA GLY A 117 -20.40 -13.43 6.93
C GLY A 117 -21.65 -12.79 7.52
N PHE A 118 -22.52 -13.63 8.09
CA PHE A 118 -23.79 -13.24 8.70
C PHE A 118 -23.96 -13.73 10.14
N ASP A 119 -22.91 -14.32 10.72
CA ASP A 119 -22.89 -14.81 12.09
C ASP A 119 -22.21 -13.81 13.03
N ASP A 120 -22.90 -13.40 14.10
CA ASP A 120 -22.40 -12.40 15.04
C ASP A 120 -21.19 -12.89 15.86
N GLU A 121 -21.20 -14.18 16.28
CA GLU A 121 -20.12 -14.73 17.11
C GLU A 121 -18.86 -14.91 16.27
N GLU A 122 -18.98 -15.48 15.07
CA GLU A 122 -17.88 -15.64 14.11
C GLU A 122 -17.29 -14.26 13.69
N ALA A 123 -18.14 -13.29 13.40
CA ALA A 123 -17.70 -11.94 13.05
C ALA A 123 -16.90 -11.27 14.17
N LEU A 124 -17.32 -11.43 15.43
CA LEU A 124 -16.59 -10.92 16.58
C LEU A 124 -15.22 -11.61 16.73
N GLU A 125 -15.17 -12.95 16.63
CA GLU A 125 -13.91 -13.71 16.71
C GLU A 125 -12.91 -13.26 15.63
N ILE A 126 -13.37 -13.15 14.38
CA ILE A 126 -12.52 -12.71 13.27
C ILE A 126 -12.07 -11.26 13.47
N ALA A 127 -12.96 -10.35 13.88
CA ALA A 127 -12.62 -8.95 14.14
C ALA A 127 -11.56 -8.81 15.26
N LEU A 128 -11.65 -9.60 16.33
CA LEU A 128 -10.64 -9.64 17.40
C LEU A 128 -9.30 -10.17 16.89
N MET A 129 -9.32 -11.21 16.07
CA MET A 129 -8.11 -11.77 15.45
C MET A 129 -7.43 -10.71 14.53
N ILE A 130 -8.21 -10.02 13.69
CA ILE A 130 -7.72 -8.94 12.82
C ILE A 130 -7.10 -7.81 13.65
N GLN A 131 -7.74 -7.41 14.75
CA GLN A 131 -7.20 -6.40 15.66
C GLN A 131 -5.85 -6.84 16.24
N ALA A 132 -5.76 -8.08 16.73
CA ALA A 132 -4.50 -8.62 17.26
C ALA A 132 -3.39 -8.66 16.20
N LYS A 133 -3.70 -9.12 14.98
CA LYS A 133 -2.77 -9.14 13.85
C LYS A 133 -2.32 -7.74 13.41
N ASN A 134 -3.19 -6.75 13.51
CA ASN A 134 -2.81 -5.37 13.22
C ASN A 134 -1.85 -4.79 14.28
N GLU A 135 -2.02 -5.12 15.56
CA GLU A 135 -1.06 -4.72 16.60
C GLU A 135 0.28 -5.45 16.42
N GLU A 136 0.27 -6.76 16.17
CA GLU A 136 1.48 -7.54 15.85
C GLU A 136 2.23 -6.94 14.65
N ARG A 137 1.51 -6.57 13.59
CA ARG A 137 2.09 -5.89 12.43
C ARG A 137 2.78 -4.58 12.81
N LYS A 138 2.15 -3.75 13.67
CA LYS A 138 2.73 -2.47 14.11
C LYS A 138 4.03 -2.70 14.89
N GLU A 139 4.07 -3.69 15.77
CA GLU A 139 5.25 -4.04 16.56
C GLU A 139 6.40 -4.52 15.65
N ILE A 140 6.10 -5.43 14.70
CA ILE A 140 7.08 -5.93 13.73
C ILE A 140 7.63 -4.77 12.86
N VAL A 141 6.74 -3.90 12.35
CA VAL A 141 7.14 -2.72 11.56
C VAL A 141 8.05 -1.81 12.37
N GLN A 142 7.72 -1.55 13.64
CA GLN A 142 8.52 -0.68 14.49
C GLN A 142 9.91 -1.27 14.76
N ALA A 143 9.97 -2.55 15.09
CA ALA A 143 11.24 -3.23 15.36
C ALA A 143 12.17 -3.20 14.12
N ILE A 144 11.62 -3.55 12.94
CA ILE A 144 12.41 -3.53 11.69
C ILE A 144 12.82 -2.10 11.32
N TYR A 145 11.92 -1.12 11.51
CA TYR A 145 12.22 0.29 11.24
C TYR A 145 13.38 0.79 12.09
N ASP A 146 13.40 0.52 13.40
CA ASP A 146 14.46 0.96 14.31
C ASP A 146 15.82 0.34 13.95
N GLU A 147 15.82 -0.96 13.61
CA GLU A 147 17.01 -1.66 13.14
C GLU A 147 17.51 -1.10 11.79
N ALA A 148 16.63 -0.96 10.82
CA ALA A 148 16.95 -0.47 9.47
C ALA A 148 17.45 0.99 9.51
N LYS A 149 16.80 1.82 10.32
CA LYS A 149 17.22 3.22 10.55
C LYS A 149 18.65 3.33 11.07
N ALA A 150 19.04 2.44 11.97
CA ALA A 150 20.42 2.41 12.49
C ALA A 150 21.47 2.01 11.43
N MET A 151 21.05 1.44 10.30
CA MET A 151 21.92 1.04 9.19
C MET A 151 22.04 2.12 8.10
N VAL A 152 21.23 3.18 8.16
CA VAL A 152 21.22 4.26 7.15
C VAL A 152 22.54 5.01 7.19
N ASP A 153 23.18 5.16 6.03
CA ASP A 153 24.33 6.04 5.82
C ASP A 153 23.91 7.25 4.97
N PRO A 154 23.71 8.43 5.57
CA PRO A 154 23.26 9.62 4.84
C PRO A 154 24.21 10.10 3.73
N SER A 155 25.45 9.61 3.69
CA SER A 155 26.40 9.95 2.63
C SER A 155 26.15 9.22 1.31
N LEU A 156 25.36 8.14 1.34
CA LEU A 156 25.01 7.34 0.15
C LEU A 156 23.78 7.90 -0.54
N PRO A 157 23.75 7.92 -1.88
CA PRO A 157 22.60 8.43 -2.63
C PRO A 157 21.39 7.48 -2.65
N VAL A 158 21.60 6.23 -2.26
CA VAL A 158 20.56 5.19 -2.11
C VAL A 158 20.84 4.34 -0.90
N GLN A 159 19.81 3.98 -0.15
CA GLN A 159 19.93 3.11 1.01
C GLN A 159 19.49 1.70 0.65
N ILE A 160 20.39 0.72 0.73
CA ILE A 160 20.09 -0.70 0.54
C ILE A 160 20.32 -1.40 1.87
N LEU A 161 19.23 -1.66 2.57
CA LEU A 161 19.23 -2.16 3.93
C LEU A 161 18.77 -3.62 3.91
N ALA A 162 19.67 -4.55 4.24
CA ALA A 162 19.40 -5.98 4.14
C ALA A 162 19.79 -6.69 5.43
N LYS A 163 18.89 -7.55 5.96
CA LYS A 163 19.14 -8.34 7.16
C LYS A 163 18.34 -9.64 7.15
N GLU A 164 18.86 -10.69 7.73
CA GLU A 164 18.15 -11.94 7.96
C GLU A 164 17.03 -11.77 8.99
N GLY A 165 15.93 -12.52 8.80
CA GLY A 165 14.83 -12.62 9.76
C GLY A 165 13.81 -11.47 9.73
N TRP A 166 13.95 -10.48 8.87
CA TRP A 166 12.92 -9.48 8.67
C TRP A 166 11.69 -10.06 7.94
N ASN A 167 10.50 -9.75 8.41
CA ASN A 167 9.27 -10.23 7.78
C ASN A 167 9.03 -9.53 6.42
N PRO A 168 9.03 -10.27 5.28
CA PRO A 168 8.91 -9.68 3.95
C PRO A 168 7.59 -8.95 3.71
N GLY A 169 6.50 -9.29 4.41
CA GLY A 169 5.18 -8.69 4.23
C GLY A 169 5.08 -7.24 4.69
N VAL A 170 6.04 -6.78 5.49
CA VAL A 170 6.03 -5.40 6.04
C VAL A 170 7.16 -4.50 5.53
N LEU A 171 8.12 -5.04 4.75
CA LEU A 171 9.30 -4.27 4.32
C LEU A 171 8.92 -3.04 3.48
N GLY A 172 7.85 -3.12 2.69
CA GLY A 172 7.35 -1.97 1.93
C GLY A 172 6.82 -0.83 2.81
N ILE A 173 6.31 -1.15 4.01
CA ILE A 173 5.88 -0.14 4.99
C ILE A 173 7.12 0.52 5.61
N VAL A 174 8.11 -0.29 5.98
CA VAL A 174 9.37 0.21 6.54
C VAL A 174 10.09 1.10 5.53
N ALA A 175 10.20 0.66 4.26
CA ALA A 175 10.82 1.47 3.19
C ALA A 175 10.10 2.82 3.00
N GLY A 176 8.76 2.84 3.06
CA GLY A 176 7.97 4.07 2.98
C GLY A 176 8.27 5.03 4.14
N ARG A 177 8.28 4.54 5.37
CA ARG A 177 8.60 5.37 6.56
C ARG A 177 10.02 5.94 6.53
N LEU A 178 10.99 5.14 6.08
CA LEU A 178 12.37 5.61 5.92
C LEU A 178 12.49 6.63 4.78
N LEU A 179 11.76 6.46 3.68
CA LEU A 179 11.69 7.45 2.61
C LEU A 179 11.15 8.80 3.11
N GLU A 180 10.08 8.79 3.92
CA GLU A 180 9.50 10.01 4.50
C GLU A 180 10.48 10.75 5.42
N GLU A 181 11.35 10.01 6.12
CA GLU A 181 12.34 10.61 7.03
C GLU A 181 13.61 11.08 6.31
N PHE A 182 14.13 10.28 5.38
CA PHE A 182 15.45 10.53 4.77
C PHE A 182 15.38 11.17 3.38
N HIS A 183 14.21 11.17 2.72
CA HIS A 183 13.98 11.72 1.38
C HIS A 183 14.92 11.17 0.29
N GLN A 184 15.39 9.93 0.46
CA GLN A 184 16.28 9.22 -0.46
C GLN A 184 15.64 7.92 -0.93
N PRO A 185 16.06 7.34 -2.07
CA PRO A 185 15.65 6.00 -2.46
C PRO A 185 16.04 4.98 -1.38
N ILE A 186 15.05 4.20 -0.94
CA ILE A 186 15.21 3.20 0.14
C ILE A 186 14.82 1.83 -0.42
N ILE A 187 15.71 0.86 -0.26
CA ILE A 187 15.48 -0.55 -0.56
C ILE A 187 15.65 -1.33 0.74
N VAL A 188 14.61 -2.02 1.19
CA VAL A 188 14.62 -2.84 2.41
C VAL A 188 14.39 -4.29 2.02
N LEU A 189 15.34 -5.16 2.39
CA LEU A 189 15.39 -6.55 1.98
C LEU A 189 15.53 -7.47 3.18
N THR A 190 14.85 -8.62 3.17
CA THR A 190 15.17 -9.74 4.05
C THR A 190 16.07 -10.71 3.31
N ILE A 191 17.00 -11.32 4.05
CA ILE A 191 17.92 -12.34 3.51
C ILE A 191 17.43 -13.70 3.98
N ASP A 192 17.26 -14.61 3.03
CA ASP A 192 16.97 -16.02 3.30
C ASP A 192 17.63 -16.91 2.26
N GLN A 193 18.37 -17.94 2.72
CA GLN A 193 19.05 -18.93 1.87
C GLN A 193 19.87 -18.32 0.71
N GLY A 194 20.61 -17.24 1.00
CA GLY A 194 21.46 -16.56 -0.01
C GLY A 194 20.70 -15.63 -0.96
N LYS A 195 19.39 -15.50 -0.80
CA LYS A 195 18.54 -14.58 -1.57
C LYS A 195 18.12 -13.39 -0.73
N ALA A 196 18.09 -12.22 -1.34
CA ALA A 196 17.56 -10.99 -0.78
C ALA A 196 16.23 -10.68 -1.45
N LYS A 197 15.16 -10.52 -0.65
CA LYS A 197 13.80 -10.23 -1.12
C LYS A 197 13.22 -9.05 -0.36
N GLY A 198 12.57 -8.13 -1.05
CA GLY A 198 11.87 -7.03 -0.38
C GLY A 198 11.32 -5.96 -1.31
N SER A 199 11.33 -4.73 -0.81
CA SER A 199 10.65 -3.61 -1.46
C SER A 199 11.53 -2.37 -1.51
N ALA A 200 11.37 -1.62 -2.60
CA ALA A 200 11.96 -0.31 -2.79
C ALA A 200 10.90 0.79 -2.75
N ARG A 201 11.29 1.97 -2.27
CA ARG A 201 10.52 3.21 -2.34
C ARG A 201 11.45 4.35 -2.74
N SER A 202 10.96 5.32 -3.52
CA SER A 202 11.76 6.47 -3.91
C SER A 202 10.96 7.76 -3.96
N PRO A 203 11.62 8.93 -3.81
CA PRO A 203 11.00 10.21 -4.06
C PRO A 203 10.63 10.33 -5.54
N GLU A 204 9.73 11.26 -5.87
CA GLU A 204 9.26 11.49 -7.25
C GLU A 204 10.39 11.80 -8.24
N SER A 205 11.50 12.37 -7.76
CA SER A 205 12.66 12.69 -8.58
C SER A 205 13.42 11.45 -9.09
N VAL A 206 13.16 10.25 -8.51
CA VAL A 206 13.89 9.01 -8.86
C VAL A 206 12.93 7.94 -9.35
N HIS A 207 13.02 7.57 -10.61
CA HIS A 207 12.17 6.57 -11.22
C HIS A 207 12.78 5.16 -11.07
N ILE A 208 12.34 4.39 -10.03
CA ILE A 208 12.91 3.06 -9.71
C ILE A 208 12.89 2.12 -10.92
N PHE A 209 11.74 2.04 -11.60
CA PHE A 209 11.59 1.10 -12.70
C PHE A 209 12.54 1.44 -13.87
N GLU A 210 12.67 2.73 -14.22
CA GLU A 210 13.60 3.18 -15.26
C GLU A 210 15.07 2.88 -14.90
N ALA A 211 15.42 3.04 -13.62
CA ALA A 211 16.77 2.76 -13.12
C ALA A 211 17.13 1.27 -13.20
N LEU A 212 16.20 0.37 -12.95
CA LEU A 212 16.46 -1.06 -12.75
C LEU A 212 16.03 -1.97 -13.91
N ASP A 213 15.06 -1.56 -14.73
CA ASP A 213 14.54 -2.36 -15.84
C ASP A 213 15.63 -2.76 -16.88
N PRO A 214 16.61 -1.90 -17.21
CA PRO A 214 17.73 -2.30 -18.08
C PRO A 214 18.63 -3.40 -17.52
N HIS A 215 18.53 -3.68 -16.22
CA HIS A 215 19.36 -4.62 -15.46
C HIS A 215 18.56 -5.81 -14.93
N ARG A 216 17.55 -6.27 -15.67
CA ARG A 216 16.68 -7.38 -15.25
C ARG A 216 17.42 -8.69 -14.97
N ASP A 217 18.58 -8.89 -15.60
CA ASP A 217 19.46 -10.02 -15.36
C ASP A 217 20.00 -10.11 -13.92
N LEU A 218 19.98 -9.00 -13.18
CA LEU A 218 20.37 -8.94 -11.79
C LEU A 218 19.37 -9.62 -10.85
N PHE A 219 18.11 -9.72 -11.28
CA PHE A 219 16.99 -10.11 -10.43
C PHE A 219 16.46 -11.50 -10.78
N ILE A 220 16.11 -12.26 -9.75
CA ILE A 220 15.28 -13.47 -9.87
C ILE A 220 13.82 -13.06 -10.15
N ALA A 221 13.36 -11.99 -9.51
CA ALA A 221 12.05 -11.38 -9.74
C ALA A 221 12.14 -9.87 -9.53
N PHE A 222 11.54 -9.11 -10.42
CA PHE A 222 11.48 -7.65 -10.36
C PHE A 222 10.18 -7.15 -10.97
N GLY A 223 9.53 -6.20 -10.31
CA GLY A 223 8.34 -5.53 -10.82
C GLY A 223 7.97 -4.32 -9.97
N GLY A 224 7.31 -3.36 -10.61
CA GLY A 224 6.94 -2.12 -9.93
C GLY A 224 6.62 -0.98 -10.88
N HIS A 225 6.67 0.22 -10.37
CA HIS A 225 6.44 1.48 -11.08
C HIS A 225 7.46 2.54 -10.63
N ALA A 226 7.25 3.80 -11.00
CA ALA A 226 8.18 4.89 -10.71
C ALA A 226 8.61 4.97 -9.24
N GLY A 227 7.63 5.02 -8.32
CA GLY A 227 7.87 5.28 -6.89
C GLY A 227 8.02 4.03 -6.02
N ALA A 228 7.74 2.82 -6.53
CA ALA A 228 7.79 1.60 -5.73
C ALA A 228 8.10 0.37 -6.58
N ALA A 229 8.88 -0.56 -6.04
CA ALA A 229 9.15 -1.85 -6.66
C ALA A 229 9.29 -2.97 -5.63
N GLY A 230 8.95 -4.19 -6.06
CA GLY A 230 9.30 -5.43 -5.38
C GLY A 230 10.42 -6.14 -6.11
N MET A 231 11.33 -6.78 -5.38
CA MET A 231 12.45 -7.47 -5.97
C MET A 231 12.91 -8.69 -5.18
N THR A 232 13.52 -9.61 -5.90
CA THR A 232 14.28 -10.75 -5.35
C THR A 232 15.55 -10.92 -6.16
N LEU A 233 16.71 -11.02 -5.51
CA LEU A 233 18.00 -11.18 -6.13
C LEU A 233 18.93 -12.02 -5.24
N GLU A 234 20.05 -12.52 -5.80
CA GLU A 234 21.09 -13.16 -5.00
C GLU A 234 21.82 -12.13 -4.14
N VAL A 235 22.19 -12.49 -2.90
CA VAL A 235 22.86 -11.57 -1.95
C VAL A 235 24.18 -11.03 -2.52
N GLU A 236 24.90 -11.84 -3.30
CA GLU A 236 26.14 -11.44 -3.97
C GLU A 236 25.98 -10.28 -4.97
N ASN A 237 24.74 -10.04 -5.42
CA ASN A 237 24.39 -8.96 -6.34
C ASN A 237 24.07 -7.61 -5.65
N LEU A 238 23.98 -7.56 -4.32
CA LEU A 238 23.67 -6.32 -3.60
C LEU A 238 24.66 -5.17 -3.87
N PRO A 239 26.00 -5.41 -3.93
CA PRO A 239 26.94 -4.34 -4.28
C PRO A 239 26.68 -3.76 -5.68
N ARG A 240 26.41 -4.62 -6.66
CA ARG A 240 26.09 -4.20 -8.03
C ARG A 240 24.79 -3.39 -8.11
N LEU A 241 23.77 -3.76 -7.32
CA LEU A 241 22.53 -3.00 -7.23
C LEU A 241 22.80 -1.57 -6.73
N THR A 242 23.70 -1.42 -5.72
CA THR A 242 24.11 -0.11 -5.20
C THR A 242 24.81 0.74 -6.25
N GLU A 243 25.72 0.14 -7.02
CA GLU A 243 26.42 0.82 -8.11
C GLU A 243 25.45 1.32 -9.19
N ILE A 244 24.58 0.44 -9.69
CA ILE A 244 23.59 0.77 -10.74
C ILE A 244 22.73 1.95 -10.31
N PHE A 245 22.20 1.93 -9.08
CA PHE A 245 21.35 3.01 -8.59
C PHE A 245 22.12 4.33 -8.41
N SER A 246 23.34 4.24 -7.88
CA SER A 246 24.21 5.41 -7.70
C SER A 246 24.60 6.03 -9.04
N ASP A 247 24.90 5.21 -10.03
CA ASP A 247 25.23 5.63 -11.39
C ASP A 247 24.03 6.29 -12.07
N TYR A 248 22.84 5.70 -11.96
CA TYR A 248 21.60 6.28 -12.49
C TYR A 248 21.34 7.69 -11.94
N ILE A 249 21.45 7.85 -10.60
CA ILE A 249 21.25 9.15 -9.95
C ILE A 249 22.28 10.17 -10.45
N ARG A 250 23.55 9.77 -10.57
CA ARG A 250 24.63 10.63 -11.05
C ARG A 250 24.47 11.02 -12.53
N GLU A 251 24.16 10.05 -13.39
CA GLU A 251 24.04 10.26 -14.84
C GLU A 251 22.83 11.14 -15.18
N LYS A 252 21.73 11.00 -14.45
CA LYS A 252 20.54 11.84 -14.60
C LYS A 252 20.72 13.22 -13.94
N GLY A 253 21.77 13.43 -13.14
CA GLY A 253 21.98 14.68 -12.42
C GLY A 253 20.89 14.95 -11.37
N ILE A 254 20.35 13.92 -10.75
CA ILE A 254 19.24 14.04 -9.80
C ILE A 254 19.74 14.66 -8.50
N ASP A 255 19.13 15.79 -8.13
CA ASP A 255 19.38 16.46 -6.84
C ASP A 255 18.43 15.88 -5.76
N LEU A 256 18.98 15.02 -4.91
CA LEU A 256 18.23 14.43 -3.78
C LEU A 256 18.03 15.41 -2.61
N THR A 257 18.69 16.59 -2.65
CA THR A 257 18.52 17.64 -1.63
C THR A 257 17.41 18.62 -1.99
N ALA A 258 16.90 18.55 -3.21
CA ALA A 258 15.79 19.37 -3.67
C ALA A 258 14.56 19.13 -2.78
N LYS A 259 13.98 20.23 -2.29
CA LYS A 259 12.75 20.15 -1.50
C LYS A 259 11.59 19.71 -2.41
N SER A 260 10.72 18.87 -1.86
CA SER A 260 9.47 18.52 -2.55
C SER A 260 8.66 19.80 -2.85
N THR A 261 8.11 19.88 -4.06
CA THR A 261 7.25 20.99 -4.46
C THR A 261 5.86 20.75 -3.87
N LEU A 262 5.37 21.71 -3.08
CA LEU A 262 3.97 21.72 -2.67
C LEU A 262 3.16 22.40 -3.78
N PHE A 263 2.27 21.64 -4.40
CA PHE A 263 1.30 22.19 -5.34
C PHE A 263 0.11 22.74 -4.54
N VAL A 264 -0.23 24.00 -4.79
CA VAL A 264 -1.38 24.67 -4.18
C VAL A 264 -2.45 24.80 -5.25
N ASP A 265 -3.62 24.20 -5.01
CA ASP A 265 -4.71 24.24 -5.99
C ASP A 265 -5.35 25.64 -6.10
N GLU A 266 -5.47 26.34 -4.96
CA GLU A 266 -6.08 27.67 -4.92
C GLU A 266 -5.63 28.45 -3.67
N GLU A 267 -5.46 29.75 -3.81
CA GLU A 267 -5.24 30.68 -2.71
C GLU A 267 -6.52 31.49 -2.46
N LEU A 268 -7.08 31.39 -1.25
CA LEU A 268 -8.31 32.07 -0.86
C LEU A 268 -7.99 33.22 0.10
N ASP A 269 -8.54 34.38 -0.16
CA ASP A 269 -8.57 35.49 0.80
C ASP A 269 -9.57 35.17 1.93
N LEU A 270 -9.15 35.36 3.20
CA LEU A 270 -9.97 35.13 4.39
C LEU A 270 -10.92 36.29 4.65
#